data_5a1bcdbfbbc72dc8f9da5520ad182f66
#
_entry.id   5a1bcdbfbbc72dc8f9da5520ad182f66
#
_cell.length_a   1.000
_cell.length_b   1.000
_cell.length_c   1.000
_cell.angle_alpha   90.00
_cell.angle_beta   90.00
_cell.angle_gamma   90.00
#
_symmetry.space_group_name_H-M   'P 1'
#
loop_
_entity.id
_entity.type
_entity.pdbx_description
1 polymer ?
#
loop_
_entity_poly.entity_id
_entity_poly.type
_entity_poly.pdbx_seq_one_letter_code
_entity_poly.pdbx_strand_id
1 'polypeptide(L)'
;MISVTDNNFQEEVIDFDDLVFVDFWASWCGPCRAIAPRYGKLADDFMSDSIKFVKYEAGSENCVKRASEYSIRGLPTFLAFYKNQVVDTLVGAGDIEDFVKRNVDAWG
;
A
#
# COMPACT_ATOMS: atom_id res chain seq x y z
N MET A 1 6.93 6.71 7.18
CA MET A 1 5.88 6.24 6.24
C MET A 1 4.59 6.98 6.52
N ILE A 2 3.93 7.47 5.48
CA ILE A 2 2.70 8.25 5.61
C ILE A 2 1.51 7.31 5.80
N SER A 3 0.64 7.64 6.78
CA SER A 3 -0.67 7.01 6.89
C SER A 3 -1.66 7.85 6.09
N VAL A 4 -2.31 7.22 5.10
CA VAL A 4 -3.28 7.91 4.26
C VAL A 4 -4.70 7.58 4.71
N THR A 5 -5.61 8.51 4.45
CA THR A 5 -7.05 8.38 4.73
C THR A 5 -7.82 8.73 3.47
N ASP A 6 -9.15 8.63 3.52
CA ASP A 6 -9.99 9.09 2.40
C ASP A 6 -9.77 10.57 2.08
N ASN A 7 -9.32 11.36 3.07
CA ASN A 7 -9.14 12.80 2.90
C ASN A 7 -7.88 13.16 2.10
N ASN A 8 -6.83 12.35 2.16
CA ASN A 8 -5.57 12.67 1.47
C ASN A 8 -5.13 11.60 0.46
N PHE A 9 -5.96 10.57 0.25
CA PHE A 9 -5.63 9.50 -0.70
C PHE A 9 -5.44 10.02 -2.12
N GLN A 10 -6.28 10.95 -2.54
CA GLN A 10 -6.17 11.55 -3.87
C GLN A 10 -4.78 12.18 -4.05
N GLU A 11 -4.38 13.04 -3.11
CA GLU A 11 -3.11 13.75 -3.20
C GLU A 11 -1.91 12.81 -3.08
N GLU A 12 -1.95 11.91 -2.12
CA GLU A 12 -0.77 11.09 -1.78
C GLU A 12 -0.60 9.89 -2.70
N VAL A 13 -1.67 9.35 -3.27
CA VAL A 13 -1.62 8.12 -4.08
C VAL A 13 -1.99 8.40 -5.53
N ILE A 14 -3.19 8.93 -5.77
CA ILE A 14 -3.72 9.08 -7.13
C ILE A 14 -2.91 10.10 -7.94
N ASP A 15 -2.63 11.26 -7.34
CA ASP A 15 -1.92 12.36 -8.01
C ASP A 15 -0.40 12.17 -8.03
N PHE A 16 0.11 11.14 -7.37
CA PHE A 16 1.53 10.84 -7.42
C PHE A 16 1.88 10.20 -8.77
N ASP A 17 2.80 10.80 -9.52
CA ASP A 17 3.06 10.43 -10.92
C ASP A 17 3.89 9.17 -11.10
N ASP A 18 4.36 8.58 -10.03
CA ASP A 18 5.26 7.43 -10.08
C ASP A 18 4.70 6.26 -9.27
N LEU A 19 5.56 5.36 -8.80
CA LEU A 19 5.16 4.12 -8.13
C LEU A 19 4.79 4.37 -6.67
N VAL A 20 3.59 3.94 -6.27
CA VAL A 20 3.13 4.00 -4.86
C VAL A 20 2.66 2.63 -4.43
N PHE A 21 3.15 2.15 -3.29
CA PHE A 21 2.63 0.97 -2.62
C PHE A 21 1.69 1.40 -1.51
N VAL A 22 0.52 0.77 -1.43
CA VAL A 22 -0.47 1.02 -0.37
C VAL A 22 -0.70 -0.28 0.38
N ASP A 23 -0.48 -0.26 1.69
CA ASP A 23 -0.78 -1.36 2.61
C ASP A 23 -2.14 -1.11 3.25
N PHE A 24 -3.16 -1.88 2.83
CA PHE A 24 -4.46 -1.87 3.49
C PHE A 24 -4.41 -2.85 4.65
N TRP A 25 -4.48 -2.34 5.86
CA TRP A 25 -4.28 -3.10 7.10
C TRP A 25 -5.32 -2.72 8.15
N ALA A 26 -5.34 -3.45 9.25
CA ALA A 26 -6.15 -3.09 10.41
C ALA A 26 -5.42 -3.46 11.69
N SER A 27 -5.65 -2.71 12.76
CA SER A 27 -4.97 -2.93 14.04
C SER A 27 -5.33 -4.28 14.69
N TRP A 28 -6.52 -4.80 14.39
CA TRP A 28 -6.98 -6.10 14.91
C TRP A 28 -6.50 -7.29 14.08
N CYS A 29 -5.86 -7.04 12.98
CA CYS A 29 -5.43 -8.08 12.02
C CYS A 29 -4.05 -8.59 12.39
N GLY A 30 -3.97 -9.84 12.85
CA GLY A 30 -2.70 -10.47 13.25
C GLY A 30 -1.67 -10.53 12.11
N PRO A 31 -2.02 -11.07 10.93
CA PRO A 31 -1.09 -11.10 9.80
C PRO A 31 -0.61 -9.71 9.35
N CYS A 32 -1.46 -8.69 9.48
CA CYS A 32 -1.06 -7.30 9.18
C CYS A 32 0.06 -6.84 10.12
N ARG A 33 -0.10 -7.12 11.42
CA ARG A 33 0.91 -6.74 12.41
C ARG A 33 2.21 -7.53 12.21
N ALA A 34 2.10 -8.80 11.84
CA ALA A 34 3.27 -9.65 11.63
C ALA A 34 4.11 -9.18 10.43
N ILE A 35 3.47 -8.69 9.37
CA ILE A 35 4.18 -8.26 8.16
C ILE A 35 4.65 -6.80 8.23
N ALA A 36 4.14 -6.01 9.17
CA ALA A 36 4.47 -4.58 9.25
C ALA A 36 5.97 -4.28 9.30
N PRO A 37 6.80 -5.00 10.09
CA PRO A 37 8.25 -4.74 10.08
C PRO A 37 8.90 -5.00 8.72
N ARG A 38 8.44 -6.03 8.00
CA ARG A 38 8.97 -6.36 6.66
C ARG A 38 8.61 -5.27 5.66
N TYR A 39 7.37 -4.79 5.69
CA TYR A 39 6.93 -3.70 4.83
C TYR A 39 7.71 -2.42 5.14
N GLY A 40 7.89 -2.11 6.41
CA GLY A 40 8.68 -0.95 6.83
C GLY A 40 10.13 -1.00 6.35
N LYS A 41 10.76 -2.19 6.42
CA LYS A 41 12.13 -2.37 5.92
C LYS A 41 12.20 -2.18 4.41
N LEU A 42 11.23 -2.70 3.68
CA LEU A 42 11.17 -2.51 2.22
C LEU A 42 11.01 -1.03 1.87
N ALA A 43 10.19 -0.29 2.64
CA ALA A 43 10.07 1.14 2.47
C ALA A 43 11.41 1.84 2.66
N ASP A 44 12.14 1.49 3.73
CA ASP A 44 13.47 2.09 3.99
C ASP A 44 14.46 1.77 2.87
N ASP A 45 14.39 0.55 2.31
CA ASP A 45 15.34 0.10 1.30
C ASP A 45 15.05 0.69 -0.09
N PHE A 46 13.78 0.91 -0.43
CA PHE A 46 13.37 1.25 -1.81
C PHE A 46 12.72 2.62 -1.98
N MET A 47 12.35 3.31 -0.91
CA MET A 47 11.72 4.63 -1.06
C MET A 47 12.68 5.63 -1.71
N SER A 48 12.15 6.50 -2.54
CA SER A 48 12.89 7.52 -3.26
C SER A 48 11.94 8.63 -3.70
N ASP A 49 12.42 9.58 -4.49
CA ASP A 49 11.55 10.61 -5.05
C ASP A 49 10.50 10.03 -6.00
N SER A 50 10.73 8.84 -6.55
CA SER A 50 9.84 8.18 -7.51
C SER A 50 9.20 6.90 -6.98
N ILE A 51 9.44 6.51 -5.72
CA ILE A 51 8.85 5.32 -5.10
C ILE A 51 8.36 5.68 -3.70
N LYS A 52 7.05 5.59 -3.50
CA LYS A 52 6.40 5.93 -2.23
C LYS A 52 5.78 4.70 -1.59
N PHE A 53 5.86 4.62 -0.26
CA PHE A 53 5.19 3.58 0.52
C PHE A 53 4.26 4.27 1.51
N VAL A 54 2.99 3.89 1.50
CA VAL A 54 1.99 4.42 2.42
C VAL A 54 1.17 3.28 3.01
N LYS A 55 0.43 3.58 4.07
CA LYS A 55 -0.49 2.62 4.69
C LYS A 55 -1.85 3.26 4.91
N TYR A 56 -2.89 2.43 4.83
CA TYR A 56 -4.28 2.83 4.97
C TYR A 56 -4.94 1.88 5.95
N GLU A 57 -5.35 2.39 7.12
CA GLU A 57 -5.95 1.57 8.18
C GLU A 57 -7.44 1.38 7.90
N ALA A 58 -7.77 0.33 7.16
CA ALA A 58 -9.13 0.04 6.75
C ALA A 58 -10.07 -0.10 7.94
N GLY A 59 -11.22 0.56 7.88
CA GLY A 59 -12.23 0.53 8.94
C GLY A 59 -12.04 1.56 10.03
N SER A 60 -10.92 2.28 10.06
CA SER A 60 -10.75 3.40 10.99
C SER A 60 -11.48 4.64 10.48
N GLU A 61 -11.52 5.70 11.30
CA GLU A 61 -12.18 6.95 10.93
C GLU A 61 -11.57 7.49 9.63
N ASN A 62 -12.43 7.85 8.66
CA ASN A 62 -12.05 8.36 7.35
C ASN A 62 -11.25 7.36 6.49
N CYS A 63 -11.39 6.06 6.76
CA CYS A 63 -10.71 5.00 6.03
C CYS A 63 -11.68 3.89 5.63
N VAL A 64 -12.77 4.25 4.93
CA VAL A 64 -13.80 3.31 4.48
C VAL A 64 -13.98 3.36 2.96
N LYS A 65 -14.00 4.56 2.38
CA LYS A 65 -14.36 4.76 0.97
C LYS A 65 -13.36 4.11 0.02
N ARG A 66 -12.07 4.31 0.25
CA ARG A 66 -11.05 3.77 -0.66
C ARG A 66 -10.95 2.26 -0.57
N ALA A 67 -11.11 1.68 0.61
CA ALA A 67 -11.16 0.22 0.76
C ALA A 67 -12.33 -0.36 -0.04
N SER A 68 -13.49 0.27 0.01
CA SER A 68 -14.67 -0.14 -0.75
C SER A 68 -14.43 0.05 -2.26
N GLU A 69 -13.87 1.17 -2.66
CA GLU A 69 -13.61 1.51 -4.07
C GLU A 69 -12.72 0.45 -4.75
N TYR A 70 -11.70 -0.03 -4.04
CA TYR A 70 -10.76 -1.02 -4.59
C TYR A 70 -11.14 -2.45 -4.22
N SER A 71 -12.34 -2.66 -3.70
CA SER A 71 -12.87 -3.99 -3.35
C SER A 71 -11.95 -4.77 -2.42
N ILE A 72 -11.41 -4.07 -1.42
CA ILE A 72 -10.53 -4.69 -0.42
C ILE A 72 -11.39 -5.57 0.49
N ARG A 73 -11.17 -6.89 0.47
CA ARG A 73 -11.98 -7.86 1.21
C ARG A 73 -11.18 -8.64 2.22
N GLY A 74 -9.90 -8.81 2.00
CA GLY A 74 -8.99 -9.51 2.91
C GLY A 74 -7.88 -8.57 3.35
N LEU A 75 -7.32 -8.81 4.53
CA LEU A 75 -6.22 -8.00 5.05
C LEU A 75 -5.07 -8.91 5.49
N PRO A 76 -3.83 -8.48 5.29
CA PRO A 76 -3.47 -7.27 4.55
C PRO A 76 -3.70 -7.43 3.05
N THR A 77 -3.91 -6.33 2.36
CA THR A 77 -3.89 -6.27 0.90
C THR A 77 -2.94 -5.15 0.49
N PHE A 78 -2.04 -5.46 -0.42
CA PHE A 78 -1.08 -4.48 -0.95
C PHE A 78 -1.44 -4.17 -2.39
N LEU A 79 -1.59 -2.89 -2.70
CA LEU A 79 -1.78 -2.43 -4.07
C LEU A 79 -0.54 -1.66 -4.51
N ALA A 80 -0.12 -1.88 -5.74
CA ALA A 80 0.87 -1.04 -6.40
C ALA A 80 0.16 -0.15 -7.41
N PHE A 81 0.35 1.16 -7.28
CA PHE A 81 -0.19 2.15 -8.21
C PHE A 81 0.95 2.74 -9.04
N TYR A 82 0.70 2.92 -10.32
CA TYR A 82 1.61 3.66 -11.18
C TYR A 82 0.80 4.56 -12.09
N LYS A 83 1.01 5.86 -11.97
CA LYS A 83 0.30 6.89 -12.75
C LYS A 83 -1.21 6.70 -12.67
N ASN A 84 -1.73 6.66 -11.46
CA ASN A 84 -3.16 6.56 -11.17
C ASN A 84 -3.81 5.24 -11.58
N GLN A 85 -3.03 4.18 -11.77
CA GLN A 85 -3.59 2.87 -12.11
C GLN A 85 -3.04 1.80 -11.16
N VAL A 86 -3.89 0.88 -10.73
CA VAL A 86 -3.46 -0.30 -10.00
C VAL A 86 -2.77 -1.23 -10.99
N VAL A 87 -1.47 -1.43 -10.81
CA VAL A 87 -0.67 -2.27 -11.72
C VAL A 87 -0.40 -3.66 -11.15
N ASP A 88 -0.55 -3.84 -9.84
CA ASP A 88 -0.35 -5.14 -9.20
C ASP A 88 -1.06 -5.20 -7.87
N THR A 89 -1.41 -6.42 -7.42
CA THR A 89 -2.13 -6.66 -6.17
C THR A 89 -1.54 -7.89 -5.48
N LEU A 90 -1.34 -7.79 -4.16
CA LEU A 90 -1.00 -8.93 -3.32
C LEU A 90 -2.03 -9.01 -2.19
N VAL A 91 -2.80 -10.09 -2.13
CA VAL A 91 -3.76 -10.33 -1.05
C VAL A 91 -3.12 -11.30 -0.04
N GLY A 92 -3.13 -10.91 1.23
CA GLY A 92 -2.49 -11.67 2.28
C GLY A 92 -1.04 -11.30 2.48
N ALA A 93 -0.40 -11.97 3.45
CA ALA A 93 0.96 -11.64 3.88
C ALA A 93 2.07 -12.31 3.06
N GLY A 94 1.75 -12.99 1.98
CA GLY A 94 2.63 -13.82 1.18
C GLY A 94 4.05 -13.31 0.94
N ASP A 95 4.50 -13.33 -0.31
CA ASP A 95 5.87 -12.90 -0.65
C ASP A 95 5.89 -11.41 -0.95
N ILE A 96 5.83 -10.60 0.11
CA ILE A 96 5.85 -9.13 0.01
C ILE A 96 7.16 -8.63 -0.63
N GLU A 97 8.27 -9.30 -0.35
CA GLU A 97 9.57 -8.92 -0.91
C GLU A 97 9.57 -9.06 -2.43
N ASP A 98 9.06 -10.18 -2.95
CA ASP A 98 8.95 -10.37 -4.39
C ASP A 98 8.00 -9.37 -5.01
N PHE A 99 6.84 -9.14 -4.35
CA PHE A 99 5.86 -8.17 -4.82
C PHE A 99 6.46 -6.78 -5.00
N VAL A 100 7.19 -6.30 -3.98
CA VAL A 100 7.81 -4.98 -4.03
C VAL A 100 8.91 -4.94 -5.10
N LYS A 101 9.81 -5.92 -5.11
CA LYS A 101 10.95 -5.92 -6.02
C LYS A 101 10.53 -5.99 -7.48
N ARG A 102 9.56 -6.84 -7.82
CA ARG A 102 9.10 -6.93 -9.21
C ARG A 102 8.44 -5.64 -9.69
N ASN A 103 7.74 -4.93 -8.81
CA ASN A 103 7.12 -3.67 -9.17
C ASN A 103 8.14 -2.52 -9.24
N VAL A 104 9.14 -2.52 -8.36
CA VAL A 104 10.26 -1.57 -8.47
C VAL A 104 11.01 -1.78 -9.79
N ASP A 105 11.26 -3.04 -10.17
CA ASP A 105 11.92 -3.37 -11.44
C ASP A 105 11.10 -2.92 -12.64
N ALA A 106 9.78 -3.06 -12.58
CA ALA A 106 8.90 -2.75 -13.71
C ALA A 106 8.60 -1.26 -13.83
N TRP A 107 8.43 -0.56 -12.73
CA TRP A 107 7.85 0.78 -12.68
C TRP A 107 8.69 1.82 -11.92
N GLY A 108 9.58 1.35 -11.06
CA GLY A 108 10.40 2.22 -10.19
C GLY A 108 11.57 2.95 -10.83
#